data_73f27c06bdf8c0c543a512b68176332f
#
_entry.id   73f27c06bdf8c0c543a512b68176332f
#
_cell.length_a   1.000
_cell.length_b   1.000
_cell.length_c   1.000
_cell.angle_alpha   90.00
_cell.angle_beta   90.00
_cell.angle_gamma   90.00
#
_symmetry.space_group_name_H-M   'P 1'
#
loop_
_entity.id
_entity.type
_entity.pdbx_description
1 polymer ?
#
loop_
_entity_poly.entity_id
_entity_poly.type
_entity_poly.pdbx_seq_one_letter_code
_entity_poly.pdbx_strand_id
1 'polypeptide(L)'
;MIGNSGQSYAERVKTIKNDGEYLFEKFCKLNHCEFQRLGFDEHENNVPNYWRLSGLLRNLPDYVLNAKGKTFVVAVKGTDSFKQKEFDLLPKMVETYSSSEAPLIYAFCFKENTHPIWVKPNQLVELYNKASDQTWHDGVVYRNLNIRKKDDRLQLAVLDSQKAYRGLL
;
A
#
# COMPACT_ATOMS: atom_id res chain seq x y z
N MET A 1 1.55 22.14 -8.65
CA MET A 1 0.54 21.05 -8.75
C MET A 1 -0.83 21.70 -8.74
N ILE A 2 -1.52 21.70 -9.85
CA ILE A 2 -2.90 22.18 -9.92
C ILE A 2 -3.73 21.05 -9.33
N GLY A 3 -4.22 21.24 -8.11
CA GLY A 3 -5.18 20.31 -7.51
C GLY A 3 -6.44 20.30 -8.38
N ASN A 4 -6.92 19.12 -8.78
CA ASN A 4 -8.20 18.91 -9.45
C ASN A 4 -9.35 19.25 -8.50
N SER A 5 -9.49 20.54 -8.15
CA SER A 5 -10.45 21.06 -7.18
C SER A 5 -11.86 21.24 -7.76
N GLY A 6 -12.31 20.37 -8.62
CA GLY A 6 -13.65 20.45 -9.20
C GLY A 6 -14.31 19.12 -9.52
N GLN A 7 -13.58 18.01 -9.41
CA GLN A 7 -14.15 16.69 -9.69
C GLN A 7 -14.67 16.03 -8.42
N SER A 8 -15.85 15.40 -8.52
CA SER A 8 -16.37 14.56 -7.44
C SER A 8 -15.40 13.38 -7.18
N TYR A 9 -15.45 12.80 -5.98
CA TYR A 9 -14.66 11.61 -5.66
C TYR A 9 -14.85 10.48 -6.68
N ALA A 10 -16.10 10.25 -7.11
CA ALA A 10 -16.45 9.24 -8.11
C ALA A 10 -15.83 9.52 -9.50
N GLU A 11 -15.72 10.78 -9.89
CA GLU A 11 -15.07 11.16 -11.15
C GLU A 11 -13.54 11.03 -11.04
N ARG A 12 -12.96 11.38 -9.88
CA ARG A 12 -11.54 11.17 -9.62
C ARG A 12 -11.16 9.69 -9.67
N VAL A 13 -11.98 8.81 -9.11
CA VAL A 13 -11.71 7.37 -9.11
C VAL A 13 -11.84 6.75 -10.50
N LYS A 14 -12.74 7.28 -11.35
CA LYS A 14 -12.84 6.84 -12.76
C LYS A 14 -11.65 7.27 -13.62
N THR A 15 -11.05 8.41 -13.32
CA THR A 15 -9.89 8.97 -14.07
C THR A 15 -8.56 8.57 -13.49
N ILE A 16 -8.49 8.31 -12.19
CA ILE A 16 -7.33 7.78 -11.49
C ILE A 16 -7.62 6.29 -11.28
N LYS A 17 -7.34 5.46 -12.28
CA LYS A 17 -6.95 4.08 -11.97
C LYS A 17 -5.91 4.23 -10.88
N ASN A 18 -6.09 3.55 -9.75
CA ASN A 18 -5.13 3.64 -8.65
C ASN A 18 -3.75 3.31 -9.24
N ASP A 19 -2.97 4.36 -9.53
CA ASP A 19 -1.70 4.22 -10.24
C ASP A 19 -0.79 3.20 -9.54
N GLY A 20 -0.89 3.09 -8.21
CA GLY A 20 -0.16 2.12 -7.41
C GLY A 20 -0.54 0.68 -7.74
N GLU A 21 -1.82 0.35 -7.79
CA GLU A 21 -2.28 -1.00 -8.14
C GLU A 21 -1.93 -1.37 -9.57
N TYR A 22 -2.13 -0.45 -10.51
CA TYR A 22 -1.74 -0.66 -11.91
C TYR A 22 -0.24 -0.94 -12.06
N LEU A 23 0.59 -0.16 -11.36
CA LEU A 23 2.05 -0.34 -11.38
C LEU A 23 2.46 -1.67 -10.73
N PHE A 24 1.80 -2.06 -9.64
CA PHE A 24 2.02 -3.34 -8.99
C PHE A 24 1.69 -4.51 -9.92
N GLU A 25 0.51 -4.51 -10.54
CA GLU A 25 0.12 -5.58 -11.48
C GLU A 25 1.04 -5.66 -12.70
N LYS A 26 1.44 -4.50 -13.24
CA LYS A 26 2.43 -4.43 -14.32
C LYS A 26 3.75 -5.06 -13.91
N PHE A 27 4.25 -4.74 -12.71
CA PHE A 27 5.44 -5.34 -12.15
C PHE A 27 5.31 -6.86 -12.03
N CYS A 28 4.20 -7.37 -11.46
CA CYS A 28 3.96 -8.80 -11.32
C CYS A 28 3.96 -9.53 -12.68
N LYS A 29 3.27 -8.98 -13.68
CA LYS A 29 3.22 -9.53 -15.04
C LYS A 29 4.60 -9.61 -15.69
N LEU A 30 5.41 -8.55 -15.56
CA LEU A 30 6.76 -8.50 -16.11
C LEU A 30 7.73 -9.48 -15.44
N ASN A 31 7.50 -9.82 -14.19
CA ASN A 31 8.34 -10.74 -13.41
C ASN A 31 7.75 -12.14 -13.27
N HIS A 32 6.67 -12.45 -14.02
CA HIS A 32 6.01 -13.74 -14.00
C HIS A 32 5.56 -14.19 -12.61
N CYS A 33 5.16 -13.23 -11.76
CA CYS A 33 4.58 -13.50 -10.47
C CYS A 33 3.08 -13.79 -10.60
N GLU A 34 2.59 -14.80 -9.89
CA GLU A 34 1.16 -15.05 -9.77
C GLU A 34 0.57 -14.15 -8.72
N PHE A 35 -0.55 -13.50 -9.01
CA PHE A 35 -1.25 -12.66 -8.06
C PHE A 35 -2.75 -12.76 -8.21
N GLN A 36 -3.45 -12.55 -7.10
CA GLN A 36 -4.91 -12.47 -7.05
C GLN A 36 -5.32 -11.24 -6.24
N ARG A 37 -6.25 -10.47 -6.78
CA ARG A 37 -6.85 -9.32 -6.09
C ARG A 37 -7.80 -9.81 -5.00
N LEU A 38 -7.71 -9.21 -3.81
CA LEU A 38 -8.54 -9.52 -2.65
C LEU A 38 -9.54 -8.41 -2.32
N GLY A 39 -9.19 -7.16 -2.59
CA GLY A 39 -9.90 -5.99 -2.07
C GLY A 39 -11.36 -5.88 -2.53
N PHE A 40 -12.20 -5.28 -1.69
CA PHE A 40 -13.51 -4.79 -2.09
C PHE A 40 -13.32 -3.41 -2.72
N ASP A 41 -13.46 -3.34 -4.04
CA ASP A 41 -13.51 -2.07 -4.72
C ASP A 41 -14.95 -1.56 -4.72
N GLU A 42 -15.16 -0.37 -4.18
CA GLU A 42 -16.47 0.29 -4.16
C GLU A 42 -17.09 0.41 -5.56
N HIS A 43 -16.24 0.51 -6.59
CA HIS A 43 -16.67 0.76 -7.96
C HIS A 43 -16.76 -0.49 -8.85
N GLU A 44 -15.90 -1.49 -8.62
CA GLU A 44 -15.86 -2.68 -9.46
C GLU A 44 -16.76 -3.80 -8.96
N ASN A 45 -16.94 -3.93 -7.66
CA ASN A 45 -17.66 -5.05 -7.05
C ASN A 45 -19.09 -4.72 -6.61
N ASN A 46 -19.57 -3.49 -6.84
CA ASN A 46 -20.93 -3.08 -6.46
C ASN A 46 -21.30 -3.50 -5.04
N VAL A 47 -20.37 -3.32 -4.07
CA VAL A 47 -20.61 -3.71 -2.69
C VAL A 47 -21.63 -2.74 -2.09
N PRO A 48 -22.90 -3.15 -1.92
CA PRO A 48 -23.89 -2.27 -1.32
C PRO A 48 -23.46 -1.96 0.11
N ASN A 49 -23.51 -0.68 0.47
CA ASN A 49 -23.19 -0.24 1.82
C ASN A 49 -21.70 -0.42 2.23
N TYR A 50 -20.75 -0.26 1.30
CA TYR A 50 -19.31 -0.28 1.59
C TYR A 50 -18.95 0.50 2.87
N TRP A 51 -19.54 1.68 3.07
CA TRP A 51 -19.30 2.53 4.24
C TRP A 51 -19.80 1.96 5.57
N ARG A 52 -20.64 0.92 5.53
CA ARG A 52 -21.11 0.20 6.74
C ARG A 52 -20.18 -0.96 7.11
N LEU A 53 -19.23 -1.33 6.27
CA LEU A 53 -18.24 -2.34 6.59
C LEU A 53 -17.34 -1.84 7.74
N SER A 54 -16.87 -2.77 8.55
CA SER A 54 -15.89 -2.44 9.59
C SER A 54 -14.63 -1.85 8.99
N GLY A 55 -13.90 -1.01 9.75
CA GLY A 55 -12.64 -0.44 9.28
C GLY A 55 -11.64 -1.50 8.81
N LEU A 56 -11.64 -2.67 9.46
CA LEU A 56 -10.79 -3.80 9.09
C LEU A 56 -11.12 -4.35 7.70
N LEU A 57 -12.40 -4.54 7.39
CA LEU A 57 -12.85 -5.02 6.07
C LEU A 57 -12.62 -3.99 4.96
N ARG A 58 -12.77 -2.70 5.26
CA ARG A 58 -12.49 -1.62 4.29
C ARG A 58 -11.01 -1.46 3.96
N ASN A 59 -10.14 -1.92 4.87
CA ASN A 59 -8.69 -1.87 4.70
C ASN A 59 -8.09 -3.27 4.49
N LEU A 60 -8.85 -4.19 3.86
CA LEU A 60 -8.30 -5.46 3.40
C LEU A 60 -7.03 -5.22 2.57
N PRO A 61 -6.02 -6.08 2.71
CA PRO A 61 -4.91 -6.10 1.76
C PRO A 61 -5.41 -6.25 0.33
N ASP A 62 -4.69 -5.67 -0.60
CA ASP A 62 -5.16 -5.57 -1.99
C ASP A 62 -4.96 -6.87 -2.77
N TYR A 63 -3.89 -7.63 -2.46
CA TYR A 63 -3.51 -8.82 -3.22
C TYR A 63 -2.98 -9.97 -2.37
N VAL A 64 -3.11 -11.19 -2.89
CA VAL A 64 -2.21 -12.32 -2.61
C VAL A 64 -1.21 -12.39 -3.75
N LEU A 65 0.06 -12.50 -3.43
CA LEU A 65 1.17 -12.64 -4.36
C LEU A 65 1.87 -13.97 -4.11
N ASN A 66 2.07 -14.76 -5.16
CA ASN A 66 2.95 -15.93 -5.14
C ASN A 66 4.17 -15.64 -6.02
N ALA A 67 5.33 -15.61 -5.39
CA ALA A 67 6.60 -15.37 -6.06
C ALA A 67 7.61 -16.46 -5.66
N LYS A 68 8.07 -17.22 -6.65
CA LYS A 68 9.04 -18.32 -6.45
C LYS A 68 8.66 -19.29 -5.32
N GLY A 69 7.37 -19.66 -5.26
CA GLY A 69 6.84 -20.61 -4.27
C GLY A 69 6.66 -20.05 -2.87
N LYS A 70 6.79 -18.72 -2.69
CA LYS A 70 6.45 -18.04 -1.44
C LYS A 70 5.22 -17.17 -1.63
N THR A 71 4.32 -17.23 -0.67
CA THR A 71 3.08 -16.46 -0.68
C THR A 71 3.20 -15.24 0.22
N PHE A 72 2.65 -14.13 -0.22
CA PHE A 72 2.56 -12.87 0.53
C PHE A 72 1.15 -12.31 0.45
N VAL A 73 0.73 -11.67 1.53
CA VAL A 73 -0.44 -10.80 1.51
C VAL A 73 0.07 -9.37 1.34
N VAL A 74 -0.40 -8.66 0.30
CA VAL A 74 0.18 -7.39 -0.12
C VAL A 74 -0.83 -6.26 -0.01
N ALA A 75 -0.46 -5.20 0.70
CA ALA A 75 -1.16 -3.92 0.67
C ALA A 75 -0.39 -2.95 -0.22
N VAL A 76 -1.04 -2.43 -1.26
CA VAL A 76 -0.42 -1.55 -2.25
C VAL A 76 -0.66 -0.09 -1.91
N LYS A 77 0.37 0.73 -2.02
CA LYS A 77 0.31 2.18 -1.82
C LYS A 77 0.92 2.92 -3.01
N GLY A 78 0.17 3.88 -3.54
CA GLY A 78 0.63 4.76 -4.63
C GLY A 78 1.17 6.11 -4.15
N THR A 79 1.18 6.36 -2.84
CA THR A 79 1.62 7.63 -2.24
C THR A 79 2.45 7.40 -0.98
N ASP A 80 3.27 8.40 -0.62
CA ASP A 80 4.02 8.41 0.64
C ASP A 80 3.15 8.72 1.87
N SER A 81 1.92 9.19 1.66
CA SER A 81 1.02 9.59 2.75
C SER A 81 0.37 8.36 3.38
N PHE A 82 0.52 8.21 4.69
CA PHE A 82 -0.10 7.14 5.46
C PHE A 82 -1.04 7.74 6.51
N LYS A 83 -2.33 7.38 6.45
CA LYS A 83 -3.36 7.96 7.31
C LYS A 83 -3.26 7.43 8.73
N GLN A 84 -3.53 8.28 9.72
CA GLN A 84 -3.59 7.88 11.13
C GLN A 84 -4.53 6.69 11.34
N LYS A 85 -5.72 6.73 10.76
CA LYS A 85 -6.71 5.63 10.89
C LYS A 85 -6.20 4.29 10.34
N GLU A 86 -5.41 4.29 9.27
CA GLU A 86 -4.79 3.08 8.73
C GLU A 86 -3.68 2.58 9.66
N PHE A 87 -2.90 3.50 10.23
CA PHE A 87 -1.86 3.17 11.20
C PHE A 87 -2.43 2.56 12.47
N ASP A 88 -3.52 3.11 13.00
CA ASP A 88 -4.21 2.60 14.19
C ASP A 88 -4.75 1.17 13.99
N LEU A 89 -5.09 0.81 12.74
CA LEU A 89 -5.54 -0.53 12.38
C LEU A 89 -4.40 -1.52 12.10
N LEU A 90 -3.18 -1.04 11.94
CA LEU A 90 -2.04 -1.86 11.51
C LEU A 90 -1.80 -3.09 12.41
N PRO A 91 -1.82 -3.01 13.76
CA PRO A 91 -1.64 -4.19 14.61
C PRO A 91 -2.69 -5.27 14.33
N LYS A 92 -3.95 -4.86 14.16
CA LYS A 92 -5.06 -5.77 13.88
C LYS A 92 -5.00 -6.34 12.46
N MET A 93 -4.51 -5.57 11.50
CA MET A 93 -4.23 -6.03 10.13
C MET A 93 -3.17 -7.13 10.13
N VAL A 94 -2.09 -6.93 10.88
CA VAL A 94 -1.02 -7.93 11.02
C VAL A 94 -1.55 -9.18 11.70
N GLU A 95 -2.29 -9.06 12.80
CA GLU A 95 -2.90 -10.20 13.50
C GLU A 95 -3.83 -11.01 12.61
N THR A 96 -4.64 -10.33 11.78
CA THR A 96 -5.71 -10.98 11.00
C THR A 96 -5.22 -11.54 9.67
N TYR A 97 -4.33 -10.82 8.97
CA TYR A 97 -3.97 -11.11 7.57
C TYR A 97 -2.53 -11.56 7.37
N SER A 98 -1.70 -11.60 8.42
CA SER A 98 -0.31 -12.04 8.33
C SER A 98 -0.13 -13.38 9.02
N SER A 99 0.52 -14.30 8.33
CA SER A 99 0.96 -15.58 8.90
C SER A 99 2.42 -15.85 8.56
N SER A 100 3.03 -16.87 9.16
CA SER A 100 4.40 -17.31 8.80
C SER A 100 4.50 -17.78 7.36
N GLU A 101 3.42 -18.34 6.82
CA GLU A 101 3.35 -18.87 5.45
C GLU A 101 2.98 -17.81 4.41
N ALA A 102 2.22 -16.80 4.82
CA ALA A 102 1.79 -15.69 3.98
C ALA A 102 1.88 -14.35 4.76
N PRO A 103 3.08 -13.82 4.97
CA PRO A 103 3.28 -12.59 5.72
C PRO A 103 2.69 -11.38 4.99
N LEU A 104 2.11 -10.45 5.77
CA LEU A 104 1.67 -9.15 5.26
C LEU A 104 2.89 -8.27 4.95
N ILE A 105 2.88 -7.67 3.76
CA ILE A 105 3.86 -6.66 3.33
C ILE A 105 3.17 -5.50 2.63
N TYR A 106 3.82 -4.36 2.61
CA TYR A 106 3.41 -3.18 1.88
C TYR A 106 4.25 -2.99 0.63
N ALA A 107 3.60 -2.74 -0.50
CA ALA A 107 4.24 -2.43 -1.78
C ALA A 107 3.96 -0.97 -2.15
N PHE A 108 4.95 -0.10 -2.00
CA PHE A 108 4.87 1.28 -2.44
C PHE A 108 5.27 1.36 -3.91
N CYS A 109 4.31 1.68 -4.77
CA CYS A 109 4.46 1.71 -6.22
C CYS A 109 4.35 3.15 -6.72
N PHE A 110 5.44 3.68 -7.27
CA PHE A 110 5.51 5.03 -7.80
C PHE A 110 5.86 5.02 -9.29
N LYS A 111 5.37 6.01 -10.04
CA LYS A 111 5.62 6.12 -11.49
C LYS A 111 7.10 6.21 -11.84
N GLU A 112 7.88 6.80 -10.94
CA GLU A 112 9.31 6.99 -11.11
C GLU A 112 10.12 5.70 -10.94
N ASN A 113 9.53 4.68 -10.30
CA ASN A 113 10.19 3.44 -9.95
C ASN A 113 9.75 2.30 -10.87
N THR A 114 10.70 1.50 -11.33
CA THR A 114 10.43 0.29 -12.10
C THR A 114 9.97 -0.89 -11.24
N HIS A 115 10.22 -0.83 -9.92
CA HIS A 115 9.94 -1.86 -8.94
C HIS A 115 9.24 -1.28 -7.72
N PRO A 116 8.34 -2.03 -7.07
CA PRO A 116 7.80 -1.63 -5.78
C PRO A 116 8.89 -1.48 -4.72
N ILE A 117 8.68 -0.55 -3.80
CA ILE A 117 9.47 -0.46 -2.59
C ILE A 117 8.74 -1.29 -1.54
N TRP A 118 9.36 -2.38 -1.09
CA TRP A 118 8.77 -3.32 -0.16
C TRP A 118 9.04 -2.90 1.28
N VAL A 119 7.99 -2.78 2.09
CA VAL A 119 8.08 -2.35 3.48
C VAL A 119 7.34 -3.35 4.37
N LYS A 120 8.04 -3.91 5.36
CA LYS A 120 7.42 -4.76 6.38
C LYS A 120 6.63 -3.93 7.38
N PRO A 121 5.60 -4.49 8.05
CA PRO A 121 4.83 -3.77 9.05
C PRO A 121 5.66 -3.09 10.15
N ASN A 122 6.69 -3.76 10.67
CA ASN A 122 7.57 -3.18 11.69
C ASN A 122 8.38 -1.99 11.15
N GLN A 123 8.86 -2.05 9.91
CA GLN A 123 9.54 -0.94 9.26
C GLN A 123 8.57 0.24 9.01
N LEU A 124 7.31 -0.07 8.64
CA LEU A 124 6.28 0.94 8.49
C LEU A 124 6.01 1.69 9.80
N VAL A 125 5.97 0.98 10.93
CA VAL A 125 5.85 1.57 12.27
C VAL A 125 7.02 2.53 12.55
N GLU A 126 8.26 2.12 12.25
CA GLU A 126 9.44 2.97 12.44
C GLU A 126 9.39 4.24 11.58
N LEU A 127 9.02 4.10 10.31
CA LEU A 127 8.87 5.23 9.39
C LEU A 127 7.79 6.19 9.85
N TYR A 128 6.64 5.64 10.26
CA TYR A 128 5.51 6.43 10.74
C TYR A 128 5.87 7.22 12.00
N ASN A 129 6.56 6.60 12.96
CA ASN A 129 6.95 7.24 14.21
C ASN A 129 8.01 8.33 14.04
N LYS A 130 8.82 8.28 12.98
CA LYS A 130 9.81 9.30 12.64
C LYS A 130 9.21 10.48 11.88
N ALA A 131 8.03 10.32 11.29
CA ALA A 131 7.36 11.36 10.51
C ALA A 131 6.46 12.24 11.39
N SER A 132 6.25 13.49 10.99
CA SER A 132 5.39 14.44 11.68
C SER A 132 3.95 14.39 11.16
N ASP A 133 3.00 14.70 12.04
CA ASP A 133 1.60 14.82 11.68
C ASP A 133 1.37 15.96 10.69
N GLN A 134 0.54 15.70 9.71
CA GLN A 134 0.00 16.66 8.75
C GLN A 134 -1.51 16.46 8.67
N THR A 135 -2.22 17.47 8.23
CA THR A 135 -3.68 17.42 8.12
C THR A 135 -4.08 17.90 6.73
N TRP A 136 -4.92 17.11 6.06
CA TRP A 136 -5.55 17.56 4.82
C TRP A 136 -6.67 18.56 5.11
N HIS A 137 -7.12 19.27 4.08
CA HIS A 137 -8.18 20.27 4.17
C HIS A 137 -9.53 19.71 4.71
N ASP A 138 -9.76 18.42 4.61
CA ASP A 138 -10.92 17.69 5.14
C ASP A 138 -10.74 17.20 6.59
N GLY A 139 -9.66 17.60 7.25
CA GLY A 139 -9.34 17.24 8.63
C GLY A 139 -8.73 15.86 8.83
N VAL A 140 -8.45 15.10 7.76
CA VAL A 140 -7.81 13.79 7.86
C VAL A 140 -6.34 13.95 8.23
N VAL A 141 -5.94 13.36 9.36
CA VAL A 141 -4.56 13.32 9.82
C VAL A 141 -3.79 12.22 9.08
N TYR A 142 -2.61 12.55 8.61
CA TYR A 142 -1.70 11.63 7.93
C TYR A 142 -0.24 11.98 8.23
N ARG A 143 0.68 11.06 7.94
CA ARG A 143 2.11 11.31 7.95
C ARG A 143 2.70 11.01 6.58
N ASN A 144 3.62 11.86 6.15
CA ASN A 144 4.39 11.60 4.93
C ASN A 144 5.63 10.78 5.30
N LEU A 145 5.68 9.54 4.84
CA LEU A 145 6.75 8.60 5.18
C LEU A 145 8.06 8.87 4.42
N ASN A 146 8.03 9.77 3.44
CA ASN A 146 9.19 10.16 2.62
C ASN A 146 9.93 8.98 1.95
N ILE A 147 9.22 7.91 1.63
CA ILE A 147 9.79 6.69 1.03
C ILE A 147 10.46 6.97 -0.32
N ARG A 148 9.96 7.98 -1.07
CA ARG A 148 10.54 8.42 -2.34
C ARG A 148 11.83 9.21 -2.17
N LYS A 149 12.03 9.88 -1.03
CA LYS A 149 13.22 10.71 -0.81
C LYS A 149 14.40 9.80 -0.53
N LYS A 150 15.53 10.15 -1.16
CA LYS A 150 16.83 9.51 -0.89
C LYS A 150 17.38 10.02 0.46
N ASP A 151 16.81 9.55 1.56
CA ASP A 151 17.43 9.68 2.87
C ASP A 151 18.27 8.41 3.10
N ASP A 152 19.56 8.56 3.36
CA ASP A 152 20.49 7.44 3.47
C ASP A 152 20.09 6.42 4.55
N ARG A 153 19.45 6.88 5.62
CA ARG A 153 18.96 6.00 6.70
C ARG A 153 17.71 5.20 6.27
N LEU A 154 16.83 5.82 5.49
CA LEU A 154 15.66 5.19 4.90
C LEU A 154 16.07 4.20 3.80
N GLN A 155 17.08 4.56 3.01
CA GLN A 155 17.62 3.68 1.98
C GLN A 155 18.20 2.39 2.57
N LEU A 156 18.86 2.43 3.71
CA LEU A 156 19.40 1.22 4.36
C LEU A 156 18.26 0.28 4.80
N ALA A 157 17.20 0.79 5.45
CA ALA A 157 16.06 -0.02 5.86
C ALA A 157 15.28 -0.57 4.67
N VAL A 158 15.11 0.23 3.60
CA VAL A 158 14.46 -0.17 2.36
C VAL A 158 15.33 -1.13 1.55
N LEU A 159 16.64 -0.90 1.46
CA LEU A 159 17.58 -1.80 0.79
C LEU A 159 17.69 -3.16 1.48
N ASP A 160 17.65 -3.21 2.80
CA ASP A 160 17.61 -4.48 3.53
C ASP A 160 16.30 -5.23 3.29
N SER A 161 15.16 -4.51 3.22
CA SER A 161 13.89 -5.12 2.81
C SER A 161 13.93 -5.57 1.35
N GLN A 162 14.47 -4.77 0.43
CA GLN A 162 14.64 -5.15 -0.97
C GLN A 162 15.59 -6.32 -1.15
N LYS A 163 16.68 -6.41 -0.40
CA LYS A 163 17.57 -7.58 -0.43
C LYS A 163 16.85 -8.83 0.07
N ALA A 164 16.05 -8.71 1.14
CA ALA A 164 15.24 -9.81 1.63
C ALA A 164 14.26 -10.33 0.59
N TYR A 165 13.72 -9.45 -0.29
CA TYR A 165 12.74 -9.80 -1.32
C TYR A 165 13.35 -9.97 -2.73
N ARG A 166 14.54 -9.47 -3.03
CA ARG A 166 15.25 -9.77 -4.30
C ARG A 166 15.54 -11.24 -4.48
N GLY A 167 15.75 -11.98 -3.39
CA GLY A 167 15.83 -13.43 -3.41
C GLY A 167 14.50 -14.13 -3.75
N LEU A 168 13.37 -13.39 -3.80
CA LEU A 168 12.03 -13.89 -4.08
C LEU A 168 11.62 -13.67 -5.55
N LEU A 169 12.24 -12.73 -6.23
CA LEU A 169 12.07 -12.40 -7.63
C LEU A 169 13.28 -12.86 -8.44
#